data_1b84dc05e8495b9c4942fbc3a902b14b
#
_entry.id   1b84dc05e8495b9c4942fbc3a902b14b
#
_cell.length_a   1.000
_cell.length_b   1.000
_cell.length_c   1.000
_cell.angle_alpha   90.00
_cell.angle_beta   90.00
_cell.angle_gamma   90.00
#
_symmetry.space_group_name_H-M   'P 1'
#
loop_
_entity.id
_entity.type
_entity.pdbx_description
1 polymer ?
#
loop_
_entity_poly.entity_id
_entity_poly.type
_entity_poly.pdbx_seq_one_letter_code
_entity_poly.pdbx_strand_id
1 'polypeptide(L)'
;MTVVEREMMECDVVIVGAGPAGLSAAIRLKQLDGNLNVIVLEKGSEVGAHILSGAVLDPSGLDRLMPDWRDRNAPINVPVKKDNFYIFGEAGQIRLPNFLMPPLMNNHGNYIVSMGNVCRWMAEQAEELGVEIFPGMACSDLVFGENNELKGVVAGEFGLGQDGKPSDAYEPGMELHGKYVFLSEGVRGSLSKKLIQKYSLDSESDAPKFGLGMKEIWEVLPENHNEGEVTHTLGWPLGFKNSGGSFVYHLDNNQVYVGYIVDLNYKNPYLFPYMEFQNFKHHPKIAKLLKGGKRVAYGARAVTKGGIQSIPKVVFPGGALLGCSAGLVNLPRIKGNHNAMHSGIDAAEAAFKAISAGRSGDILHDYGKSIKNGPIGKDLKKVRNVAPLNGRFGPLAGLLIGGFDMWFQSIFRFSLLGTLRHGKSDAQSTEEAKDHKEISYPKPDGLLSFDRLTNVSFSMTNHEESQPPHLKLADNKIPTNFNLPNYSEPAQRYCPAGVYEIVKEDDANRFVINFQNCVHCKTCDIKDPSENITWATPQGGDGPNYPNM
;
A
#
# COMPACT_ATOMS: atom_id res chain seq x y z
N MET A 1 12.74 -23.46 24.64
CA MET A 1 12.40 -23.54 23.21
C MET A 1 13.46 -24.39 22.56
N THR A 2 13.11 -25.49 21.93
CA THR A 2 14.03 -26.26 21.08
C THR A 2 14.46 -25.34 19.93
N VAL A 3 15.77 -25.19 19.73
CA VAL A 3 16.31 -24.49 18.58
C VAL A 3 15.91 -25.30 17.35
N VAL A 4 15.11 -24.70 16.48
CA VAL A 4 14.72 -25.33 15.22
C VAL A 4 15.92 -25.22 14.30
N GLU A 5 16.49 -26.36 13.89
CA GLU A 5 17.59 -26.39 12.92
C GLU A 5 17.00 -26.07 11.53
N ARG A 6 17.57 -25.08 10.84
CA ARG A 6 17.15 -24.64 9.51
C ARG A 6 18.30 -24.77 8.52
N GLU A 7 17.97 -25.14 7.31
CA GLU A 7 18.93 -25.02 6.19
C GLU A 7 19.29 -23.54 5.99
N MET A 8 20.51 -23.28 5.54
CA MET A 8 21.04 -21.95 5.33
C MET A 8 21.56 -21.78 3.91
N MET A 9 21.20 -20.68 3.28
CA MET A 9 21.70 -20.27 1.97
C MET A 9 22.31 -18.87 2.09
N GLU A 10 23.47 -18.68 1.46
CA GLU A 10 24.16 -17.38 1.41
C GLU A 10 24.05 -16.75 0.03
N CYS A 11 23.84 -15.43 -0.01
CA CYS A 11 23.81 -14.63 -1.23
C CYS A 11 24.39 -13.23 -0.97
N ASP A 12 24.51 -12.41 -2.03
CA ASP A 12 24.98 -11.04 -1.87
C ASP A 12 23.87 -10.13 -1.35
N VAL A 13 22.67 -10.20 -1.91
CA VAL A 13 21.54 -9.37 -1.49
C VAL A 13 20.25 -10.19 -1.45
N VAL A 14 19.58 -10.16 -0.29
CA VAL A 14 18.21 -10.67 -0.10
C VAL A 14 17.23 -9.51 -0.23
N ILE A 15 16.19 -9.67 -1.05
CA ILE A 15 15.13 -8.68 -1.25
C ILE A 15 13.79 -9.29 -0.87
N VAL A 16 13.10 -8.70 0.11
CA VAL A 16 11.78 -9.15 0.56
C VAL A 16 10.69 -8.33 -0.11
N GLY A 17 9.97 -8.94 -1.03
CA GLY A 17 8.87 -8.38 -1.82
C GLY A 17 9.25 -8.05 -3.28
N ALA A 18 8.57 -8.71 -4.22
CA ALA A 18 8.71 -8.51 -5.67
C ALA A 18 7.77 -7.41 -6.21
N GLY A 19 7.65 -6.31 -5.48
CA GLY A 19 6.98 -5.10 -5.95
C GLY A 19 7.93 -4.18 -6.76
N PRO A 20 7.45 -3.00 -7.21
CA PRO A 20 8.25 -2.09 -8.05
C PRO A 20 9.60 -1.71 -7.44
N ALA A 21 9.69 -1.57 -6.11
CA ALA A 21 10.93 -1.22 -5.43
C ALA A 21 11.93 -2.38 -5.42
N GLY A 22 11.47 -3.59 -5.03
CA GLY A 22 12.33 -4.77 -4.95
C GLY A 22 12.85 -5.20 -6.31
N LEU A 23 11.96 -5.27 -7.33
CA LEU A 23 12.36 -5.62 -8.69
C LEU A 23 13.31 -4.58 -9.30
N SER A 24 13.10 -3.29 -9.04
CA SER A 24 14.04 -2.26 -9.49
C SER A 24 15.41 -2.39 -8.83
N ALA A 25 15.47 -2.77 -7.56
CA ALA A 25 16.72 -3.04 -6.86
C ALA A 25 17.43 -4.27 -7.46
N ALA A 26 16.70 -5.36 -7.67
CA ALA A 26 17.23 -6.61 -8.21
C ALA A 26 17.81 -6.42 -9.63
N ILE A 27 17.04 -5.81 -10.54
CA ILE A 27 17.47 -5.49 -11.90
C ILE A 27 18.72 -4.61 -11.86
N ARG A 28 18.71 -3.54 -11.04
CA ARG A 28 19.82 -2.60 -10.98
C ARG A 28 21.10 -3.24 -10.45
N LEU A 29 21.03 -4.12 -9.45
CA LEU A 29 22.18 -4.88 -8.93
C LEU A 29 22.81 -5.71 -10.05
N LYS A 30 22.01 -6.46 -10.79
CA LYS A 30 22.49 -7.32 -11.90
C LYS A 30 23.02 -6.51 -13.09
N GLN A 31 22.49 -5.30 -13.34
CA GLN A 31 23.05 -4.38 -14.33
C GLN A 31 24.43 -3.83 -13.92
N LEU A 32 24.67 -3.65 -12.62
CA LEU A 32 25.95 -3.17 -12.10
C LEU A 32 27.02 -4.26 -12.07
N ASP A 33 26.62 -5.48 -11.69
CA ASP A 33 27.48 -6.66 -11.73
C ASP A 33 26.63 -7.93 -11.91
N GLY A 34 26.74 -8.57 -13.07
CA GLY A 34 26.04 -9.82 -13.40
C GLY A 34 26.42 -11.01 -12.52
N ASN A 35 27.55 -10.96 -11.79
CA ASN A 35 27.99 -12.05 -10.92
C ASN A 35 27.39 -11.97 -9.50
N LEU A 36 26.74 -10.88 -9.13
CA LEU A 36 26.09 -10.80 -7.83
C LEU A 36 24.98 -11.85 -7.70
N ASN A 37 24.98 -12.58 -6.59
CA ASN A 37 23.87 -13.46 -6.25
C ASN A 37 22.77 -12.63 -5.57
N VAL A 38 21.62 -12.47 -6.27
CA VAL A 38 20.48 -11.66 -5.83
C VAL A 38 19.23 -12.52 -5.75
N ILE A 39 18.66 -12.62 -4.56
CA ILE A 39 17.45 -13.42 -4.29
C ILE A 39 16.30 -12.47 -3.94
N VAL A 40 15.15 -12.69 -4.59
CA VAL A 40 13.90 -11.97 -4.33
C VAL A 40 12.84 -12.93 -3.81
N LEU A 41 12.28 -12.64 -2.64
CA LEU A 41 11.22 -13.43 -2.02
C LEU A 41 9.88 -12.72 -2.17
N GLU A 42 8.87 -13.41 -2.67
CA GLU A 42 7.50 -12.89 -2.80
C GLU A 42 6.51 -13.82 -2.09
N LYS A 43 5.71 -13.26 -1.17
CA LYS A 43 4.71 -14.03 -0.42
C LYS A 43 3.49 -14.44 -1.25
N GLY A 44 3.17 -13.69 -2.31
CA GLY A 44 2.06 -14.01 -3.21
C GLY A 44 2.35 -15.27 -4.03
N SER A 45 1.30 -15.97 -4.46
CA SER A 45 1.42 -17.16 -5.31
C SER A 45 2.18 -16.92 -6.62
N GLU A 46 2.19 -15.67 -7.08
CA GLU A 46 2.95 -15.18 -8.23
C GLU A 46 3.33 -13.72 -8.03
N VAL A 47 4.31 -13.23 -8.77
CA VAL A 47 4.66 -11.80 -8.77
C VAL A 47 3.47 -10.99 -9.29
N GLY A 48 3.13 -9.91 -8.59
CA GLY A 48 2.01 -9.04 -8.95
C GLY A 48 0.65 -9.43 -8.37
N ALA A 49 0.46 -10.66 -7.87
CA ALA A 49 -0.82 -11.14 -7.33
C ALA A 49 -1.45 -10.20 -6.28
N HIS A 50 -0.64 -9.62 -5.42
CA HIS A 50 -1.10 -8.74 -4.33
C HIS A 50 -1.06 -7.24 -4.66
N ILE A 51 -0.79 -6.86 -5.90
CA ILE A 51 -0.65 -5.45 -6.28
C ILE A 51 -1.99 -4.90 -6.74
N LEU A 52 -2.47 -3.87 -6.04
CA LEU A 52 -3.75 -3.20 -6.30
C LEU A 52 -3.57 -1.76 -6.76
N SER A 53 -2.58 -1.06 -6.23
CA SER A 53 -2.39 0.39 -6.42
C SER A 53 -1.42 0.69 -7.55
N GLY A 54 -1.37 1.96 -7.96
CA GLY A 54 -0.40 2.44 -8.93
C GLY A 54 -0.93 2.52 -10.36
N ALA A 55 -2.24 2.55 -10.52
CA ALA A 55 -2.93 2.55 -11.82
C ALA A 55 -2.55 3.71 -12.77
N VAL A 56 -2.00 4.84 -12.28
CA VAL A 56 -1.36 5.86 -13.15
C VAL A 56 0.14 5.88 -12.85
N LEU A 57 0.92 5.39 -13.80
CA LEU A 57 2.36 5.27 -13.73
C LEU A 57 3.04 6.54 -14.26
N ASP A 58 3.92 7.14 -13.46
CA ASP A 58 4.95 8.08 -13.90
C ASP A 58 6.16 7.25 -14.37
N PRO A 59 6.55 7.30 -15.66
CA PRO A 59 7.56 6.39 -16.19
C PRO A 59 8.99 6.71 -15.78
N SER A 60 9.24 7.80 -15.05
CA SER A 60 10.60 8.27 -14.72
C SER A 60 11.46 7.24 -13.99
N GLY A 61 10.84 6.33 -13.22
CA GLY A 61 11.55 5.21 -12.60
C GLY A 61 12.03 4.18 -13.62
N LEU A 62 11.17 3.82 -14.58
CA LEU A 62 11.52 2.92 -15.67
C LEU A 62 12.50 3.57 -16.65
N ASP A 63 12.30 4.83 -17.00
CA ASP A 63 13.23 5.57 -17.89
C ASP A 63 14.66 5.61 -17.32
N ARG A 64 14.80 5.63 -15.98
CA ARG A 64 16.11 5.53 -15.33
C ARG A 64 16.64 4.10 -15.28
N LEU A 65 15.78 3.10 -15.00
CA LEU A 65 16.18 1.71 -14.80
C LEU A 65 16.49 1.00 -16.13
N MET A 66 15.58 1.15 -17.08
CA MET A 66 15.60 0.51 -18.40
C MET A 66 15.11 1.52 -19.44
N PRO A 67 15.99 2.40 -19.98
CA PRO A 67 15.57 3.44 -20.93
C PRO A 67 14.89 2.92 -22.19
N ASP A 68 15.17 1.66 -22.55
CA ASP A 68 14.63 0.92 -23.69
C ASP A 68 13.36 0.11 -23.39
N TRP A 69 12.69 0.34 -22.23
CA TRP A 69 11.50 -0.42 -21.82
C TRP A 69 10.37 -0.42 -22.87
N ARG A 70 10.30 0.65 -23.68
CA ARG A 70 9.30 0.75 -24.76
C ARG A 70 9.52 -0.26 -25.87
N ASP A 71 10.77 -0.66 -26.08
CA ASP A 71 11.17 -1.64 -27.11
C ASP A 71 11.15 -3.08 -26.58
N ARG A 72 10.91 -3.27 -25.26
CA ARG A 72 10.87 -4.57 -24.56
C ARG A 72 9.46 -5.09 -24.30
N ASN A 73 8.48 -4.69 -25.07
CA ASN A 73 7.08 -5.12 -24.92
C ASN A 73 6.50 -4.91 -23.49
N ALA A 74 6.91 -3.87 -22.78
CA ALA A 74 6.35 -3.54 -21.48
C ALA A 74 4.83 -3.35 -21.58
N PRO A 75 4.02 -3.88 -20.63
CA PRO A 75 2.55 -3.76 -20.67
C PRO A 75 2.08 -2.36 -20.25
N ILE A 76 2.58 -1.32 -20.94
CA ILE A 76 2.37 0.10 -20.65
C ILE A 76 1.86 0.78 -21.93
N ASN A 77 0.62 0.47 -22.31
CA ASN A 77 0.09 0.77 -23.63
C ASN A 77 -0.91 1.92 -23.67
N VAL A 78 -1.41 2.39 -22.50
CA VAL A 78 -2.49 3.39 -22.44
C VAL A 78 -1.93 4.72 -21.91
N PRO A 79 -1.47 5.65 -22.78
CA PRO A 79 -1.04 6.97 -22.34
C PRO A 79 -2.25 7.80 -21.85
N VAL A 80 -2.01 8.65 -20.85
CA VAL A 80 -3.04 9.59 -20.40
C VAL A 80 -3.30 10.63 -21.49
N LYS A 81 -4.50 10.62 -22.05
CA LYS A 81 -4.97 11.52 -23.11
C LYS A 81 -5.77 12.70 -22.54
N LYS A 82 -6.48 12.48 -21.43
CA LYS A 82 -7.36 13.49 -20.82
C LYS A 82 -7.30 13.38 -19.30
N ASP A 83 -7.15 14.52 -18.65
CA ASP A 83 -7.06 14.62 -17.19
C ASP A 83 -8.18 15.54 -16.66
N ASN A 84 -8.97 15.05 -15.72
CA ASN A 84 -10.09 15.76 -15.15
C ASN A 84 -10.04 15.76 -13.63
N PHE A 85 -10.42 16.88 -13.02
CA PHE A 85 -10.62 16.98 -11.59
C PHE A 85 -12.00 17.58 -11.29
N TYR A 86 -12.79 16.90 -10.46
CA TYR A 86 -14.14 17.34 -10.07
C TYR A 86 -14.29 17.46 -8.57
N ILE A 87 -15.14 18.40 -8.16
CA ILE A 87 -15.76 18.43 -6.85
C ILE A 87 -17.19 17.93 -7.01
N PHE A 88 -17.51 16.83 -6.33
CA PHE A 88 -18.84 16.22 -6.36
C PHE A 88 -19.71 16.73 -5.20
N GLY A 89 -20.92 17.19 -5.53
CA GLY A 89 -22.05 17.24 -4.63
C GLY A 89 -22.83 15.93 -4.70
N GLU A 90 -23.99 15.85 -4.07
CA GLU A 90 -24.84 14.65 -4.06
C GLU A 90 -25.34 14.27 -5.47
N ALA A 91 -25.76 15.25 -6.25
CA ALA A 91 -26.26 15.04 -7.61
C ALA A 91 -25.56 15.90 -8.67
N GLY A 92 -24.73 16.85 -8.24
CA GLY A 92 -24.06 17.80 -9.11
C GLY A 92 -22.55 17.69 -9.04
N GLN A 93 -21.87 18.36 -9.98
CA GLN A 93 -20.41 18.35 -10.05
C GLN A 93 -19.88 19.68 -10.56
N ILE A 94 -18.73 20.10 -10.05
CA ILE A 94 -17.96 21.23 -10.54
C ILE A 94 -16.62 20.71 -11.06
N ARG A 95 -16.32 20.97 -12.32
CA ARG A 95 -14.99 20.67 -12.89
C ARG A 95 -14.03 21.79 -12.54
N LEU A 96 -12.90 21.44 -11.95
CA LEU A 96 -11.80 22.37 -11.76
C LEU A 96 -10.95 22.42 -13.04
N PRO A 97 -10.73 23.61 -13.62
CA PRO A 97 -9.87 23.75 -14.79
C PRO A 97 -8.43 23.31 -14.48
N ASN A 98 -7.81 22.55 -15.38
CA ASN A 98 -6.46 22.01 -15.15
C ASN A 98 -5.40 23.10 -14.92
N PHE A 99 -5.55 24.29 -15.50
CA PHE A 99 -4.60 25.40 -15.31
C PHE A 99 -4.60 25.99 -13.89
N LEU A 100 -5.67 25.70 -13.10
CA LEU A 100 -5.73 26.08 -11.68
C LEU A 100 -5.06 25.04 -10.77
N MET A 101 -4.84 23.84 -11.28
CA MET A 101 -4.20 22.78 -10.51
C MET A 101 -2.68 22.99 -10.49
N PRO A 102 -2.02 22.68 -9.36
CA PRO A 102 -0.55 22.72 -9.32
C PRO A 102 0.07 21.87 -10.43
N PRO A 103 1.10 22.36 -11.14
CA PRO A 103 1.68 21.65 -12.31
C PRO A 103 2.10 20.20 -12.02
N LEU A 104 2.55 19.93 -10.77
CA LEU A 104 2.97 18.60 -10.35
C LEU A 104 1.82 17.57 -10.32
N MET A 105 0.56 18.01 -10.29
CA MET A 105 -0.63 17.13 -10.31
C MET A 105 -1.03 16.70 -11.73
N ASN A 106 -0.43 17.28 -12.76
CA ASN A 106 -0.71 16.95 -14.15
C ASN A 106 -0.31 15.50 -14.47
N ASN A 107 -1.18 14.78 -15.17
CA ASN A 107 -0.96 13.41 -15.59
C ASN A 107 -0.48 13.27 -17.05
N HIS A 108 -0.28 14.35 -17.75
CA HIS A 108 0.25 14.29 -19.12
C HIS A 108 1.64 13.65 -19.16
N GLY A 109 1.86 12.71 -20.07
CA GLY A 109 3.09 11.93 -20.16
C GLY A 109 3.13 10.68 -19.24
N ASN A 110 2.10 10.48 -18.42
CA ASN A 110 1.93 9.26 -17.62
C ASN A 110 1.07 8.22 -18.38
N TYR A 111 1.02 7.01 -17.84
CA TYR A 111 0.29 5.89 -18.44
C TYR A 111 -0.68 5.28 -17.43
N ILE A 112 -1.85 4.84 -17.91
CA ILE A 112 -2.77 3.99 -17.13
C ILE A 112 -2.32 2.55 -17.30
N VAL A 113 -2.08 1.86 -16.19
CA VAL A 113 -1.51 0.50 -16.20
C VAL A 113 -2.14 -0.41 -15.15
N SER A 114 -2.08 -1.70 -15.38
CA SER A 114 -2.07 -2.70 -14.30
C SER A 114 -0.65 -2.79 -13.73
N MET A 115 -0.46 -2.32 -12.50
CA MET A 115 0.86 -2.40 -11.88
C MET A 115 1.26 -3.83 -11.56
N GLY A 116 0.29 -4.74 -11.37
CA GLY A 116 0.54 -6.17 -11.26
C GLY A 116 1.19 -6.73 -12.52
N ASN A 117 0.64 -6.40 -13.70
CA ASN A 117 1.21 -6.82 -14.99
C ASN A 117 2.59 -6.21 -15.24
N VAL A 118 2.79 -4.94 -14.87
CA VAL A 118 4.12 -4.30 -14.97
C VAL A 118 5.13 -5.02 -14.10
N CYS A 119 4.77 -5.45 -12.87
CA CYS A 119 5.68 -6.21 -12.01
C CYS A 119 5.96 -7.61 -12.54
N ARG A 120 4.98 -8.31 -13.15
CA ARG A 120 5.25 -9.61 -13.81
C ARG A 120 6.29 -9.45 -14.92
N TRP A 121 6.09 -8.47 -15.79
CA TRP A 121 7.05 -8.14 -16.83
C TRP A 121 8.43 -7.74 -16.27
N MET A 122 8.48 -6.94 -15.20
CA MET A 122 9.76 -6.60 -14.55
C MET A 122 10.44 -7.84 -13.94
N ALA A 123 9.67 -8.81 -13.43
CA ALA A 123 10.23 -10.06 -12.92
C ALA A 123 10.88 -10.88 -14.04
N GLU A 124 10.22 -10.99 -15.21
CA GLU A 124 10.81 -11.62 -16.40
C GLU A 124 12.13 -10.95 -16.78
N GLN A 125 12.17 -9.61 -16.80
CA GLN A 125 13.41 -8.86 -17.08
C GLN A 125 14.50 -9.08 -16.01
N ALA A 126 14.12 -9.28 -14.75
CA ALA A 126 15.06 -9.60 -13.67
C ALA A 126 15.63 -11.02 -13.81
N GLU A 127 14.78 -12.00 -14.11
CA GLU A 127 15.16 -13.41 -14.33
C GLU A 127 16.09 -13.56 -15.55
N GLU A 128 15.81 -12.84 -16.64
CA GLU A 128 16.72 -12.78 -17.82
C GLU A 128 18.13 -12.29 -17.45
N LEU A 129 18.26 -11.44 -16.43
CA LEU A 129 19.55 -10.97 -15.91
C LEU A 129 20.17 -11.95 -14.88
N GLY A 130 19.48 -13.04 -14.54
CA GLY A 130 19.93 -14.04 -13.57
C GLY A 130 19.60 -13.70 -12.12
N VAL A 131 18.51 -12.97 -11.85
CA VAL A 131 17.93 -12.84 -10.50
C VAL A 131 17.13 -14.10 -10.19
N GLU A 132 17.29 -14.63 -8.99
CA GLU A 132 16.46 -15.73 -8.49
C GLU A 132 15.24 -15.16 -7.79
N ILE A 133 14.03 -15.43 -8.31
CA ILE A 133 12.76 -14.96 -7.74
C ILE A 133 11.97 -16.17 -7.25
N PHE A 134 11.53 -16.13 -5.99
CA PHE A 134 10.76 -17.19 -5.34
C PHE A 134 9.35 -16.71 -4.98
N PRO A 135 8.36 -16.86 -5.88
CA PRO A 135 6.95 -16.64 -5.53
C PRO A 135 6.45 -17.72 -4.56
N GLY A 136 5.45 -17.39 -3.74
CA GLY A 136 4.95 -18.29 -2.70
C GLY A 136 5.88 -18.43 -1.49
N MET A 137 6.99 -17.70 -1.45
CA MET A 137 7.96 -17.77 -0.36
C MET A 137 7.76 -16.60 0.61
N ALA A 138 6.99 -16.83 1.67
CA ALA A 138 6.76 -15.82 2.72
C ALA A 138 7.91 -15.77 3.71
N CYS A 139 8.28 -14.56 4.13
CA CYS A 139 9.27 -14.37 5.21
C CYS A 139 8.54 -14.26 6.56
N SER A 140 8.87 -15.16 7.49
CA SER A 140 8.26 -15.24 8.82
C SER A 140 9.02 -14.49 9.88
N ASP A 141 10.36 -14.44 9.82
CA ASP A 141 11.19 -13.78 10.82
C ASP A 141 12.50 -13.20 10.24
N LEU A 142 13.24 -12.51 11.12
CA LEU A 142 14.49 -11.81 10.87
C LEU A 142 15.65 -12.56 11.52
N VAL A 143 16.78 -12.66 10.83
CA VAL A 143 18.01 -13.25 11.34
C VAL A 143 19.03 -12.15 11.60
N PHE A 144 19.60 -12.12 12.81
CA PHE A 144 20.57 -11.10 13.22
C PHE A 144 21.95 -11.71 13.44
N GLY A 145 22.99 -10.97 13.10
CA GLY A 145 24.36 -11.32 13.40
C GLY A 145 24.78 -10.93 14.82
N GLU A 146 26.04 -11.21 15.16
CA GLU A 146 26.59 -11.01 16.51
C GLU A 146 26.65 -9.53 16.92
N ASN A 147 26.81 -8.60 15.97
CA ASN A 147 26.82 -7.15 16.22
C ASN A 147 25.42 -6.53 16.11
N ASN A 148 24.37 -7.37 16.16
CA ASN A 148 22.98 -6.95 16.04
C ASN A 148 22.63 -6.33 14.67
N GLU A 149 23.43 -6.59 13.62
CA GLU A 149 23.10 -6.27 12.24
C GLU A 149 22.07 -7.27 11.69
N LEU A 150 21.23 -6.83 10.77
CA LEU A 150 20.34 -7.72 10.01
C LEU A 150 21.20 -8.55 9.05
N LYS A 151 21.25 -9.87 9.27
CA LYS A 151 22.04 -10.81 8.48
C LYS A 151 21.19 -11.51 7.41
N GLY A 152 19.90 -11.71 7.70
CA GLY A 152 19.04 -12.48 6.79
C GLY A 152 17.58 -12.51 7.23
N VAL A 153 16.83 -13.41 6.62
CA VAL A 153 15.42 -13.68 6.92
C VAL A 153 15.15 -15.17 6.97
N VAL A 154 14.15 -15.57 7.74
CA VAL A 154 13.56 -16.92 7.67
C VAL A 154 12.45 -16.89 6.63
N ALA A 155 12.50 -17.78 5.65
CA ALA A 155 11.55 -17.87 4.57
C ALA A 155 11.04 -19.30 4.36
N GLY A 156 9.81 -19.43 3.86
CA GLY A 156 9.24 -20.73 3.50
C GLY A 156 8.78 -21.57 4.70
N GLU A 157 8.59 -21.01 5.88
CA GLU A 157 7.98 -21.73 7.00
C GLU A 157 6.53 -22.10 6.66
N PHE A 158 6.20 -23.39 6.80
CA PHE A 158 4.94 -23.97 6.36
C PHE A 158 4.41 -25.00 7.37
N GLY A 159 3.08 -25.25 7.38
CA GLY A 159 2.49 -26.38 8.11
C GLY A 159 2.37 -26.18 9.62
N LEU A 160 2.30 -24.94 10.12
CA LEU A 160 1.85 -24.69 11.49
C LEU A 160 0.33 -24.86 11.58
N GLY A 161 -0.14 -25.57 12.60
CA GLY A 161 -1.58 -25.70 12.91
C GLY A 161 -2.19 -24.41 13.47
N GLN A 162 -3.53 -24.35 13.56
CA GLN A 162 -4.25 -23.18 14.10
C GLN A 162 -3.81 -22.79 15.52
N ASP A 163 -3.33 -23.75 16.31
CA ASP A 163 -2.78 -23.53 17.66
C ASP A 163 -1.31 -23.03 17.65
N GLY A 164 -0.74 -22.85 16.48
CA GLY A 164 0.66 -22.42 16.28
C GLY A 164 1.68 -23.52 16.51
N LYS A 165 1.27 -24.77 16.61
CA LYS A 165 2.20 -25.91 16.76
C LYS A 165 2.48 -26.57 15.41
N PRO A 166 3.65 -27.17 15.23
CA PRO A 166 3.97 -27.97 14.07
C PRO A 166 2.93 -29.08 13.82
N SER A 167 2.42 -29.19 12.59
CA SER A 167 1.63 -30.32 12.11
C SER A 167 2.53 -31.40 11.50
N ASP A 168 1.94 -32.51 11.02
CA ASP A 168 2.68 -33.56 10.31
C ASP A 168 3.31 -33.07 8.99
N ALA A 169 2.82 -31.95 8.43
CA ALA A 169 3.35 -31.32 7.23
C ALA A 169 4.24 -30.10 7.53
N TYR A 170 4.75 -29.98 8.75
CA TYR A 170 5.55 -28.83 9.13
C TYR A 170 6.93 -28.83 8.48
N GLU A 171 7.22 -27.72 7.82
CA GLU A 171 8.55 -27.38 7.28
C GLU A 171 9.05 -26.12 7.99
N PRO A 172 10.23 -26.16 8.62
CA PRO A 172 10.74 -25.03 9.43
C PRO A 172 11.17 -23.83 8.60
N GLY A 173 11.13 -23.95 7.26
CA GLY A 173 11.71 -22.97 6.36
C GLY A 173 13.24 -22.97 6.39
N MET A 174 13.84 -22.04 5.66
CA MET A 174 15.29 -21.86 5.56
C MET A 174 15.71 -20.45 5.97
N GLU A 175 16.96 -20.30 6.39
CA GLU A 175 17.58 -18.99 6.58
C GLU A 175 18.27 -18.53 5.31
N LEU A 176 17.88 -17.38 4.80
CA LEU A 176 18.54 -16.72 3.67
C LEU A 176 19.40 -15.58 4.22
N HIS A 177 20.71 -15.75 4.12
CA HIS A 177 21.69 -14.79 4.60
C HIS A 177 22.22 -13.95 3.43
N GLY A 178 22.25 -12.63 3.60
CA GLY A 178 22.77 -11.69 2.61
C GLY A 178 23.78 -10.73 3.20
N LYS A 179 24.70 -10.25 2.37
CA LYS A 179 25.57 -9.13 2.77
C LYS A 179 24.72 -7.90 3.11
N TYR A 180 23.58 -7.75 2.43
CA TYR A 180 22.54 -6.76 2.74
C TYR A 180 21.14 -7.34 2.50
N VAL A 181 20.16 -6.89 3.29
CA VAL A 181 18.75 -7.28 3.18
C VAL A 181 17.90 -6.05 2.90
N PHE A 182 17.11 -6.09 1.83
CA PHE A 182 16.21 -5.02 1.46
C PHE A 182 14.75 -5.38 1.76
N LEU A 183 14.06 -4.55 2.54
CA LEU A 183 12.65 -4.73 2.84
C LEU A 183 11.79 -3.86 1.92
N SER A 184 11.14 -4.49 0.95
CA SER A 184 10.20 -3.88 0.00
C SER A 184 8.77 -4.44 0.14
N GLU A 185 8.36 -4.76 1.39
CA GLU A 185 7.09 -5.41 1.75
C GLU A 185 5.83 -4.55 1.50
N GLY A 186 6.02 -3.32 1.01
CA GLY A 186 4.92 -2.38 0.83
C GLY A 186 4.45 -1.74 2.15
N VAL A 187 3.19 -1.24 2.15
CA VAL A 187 2.63 -0.55 3.31
C VAL A 187 2.53 -1.47 4.53
N ARG A 188 2.99 -1.00 5.69
CA ARG A 188 2.93 -1.73 6.97
C ARG A 188 3.47 -3.17 6.85
N GLY A 189 4.66 -3.32 6.27
CA GLY A 189 5.34 -4.61 6.17
C GLY A 189 5.54 -5.26 7.54
N SER A 190 5.35 -6.57 7.64
CA SER A 190 5.43 -7.29 8.93
C SER A 190 6.83 -7.21 9.52
N LEU A 191 7.86 -7.51 8.73
CA LEU A 191 9.25 -7.44 9.14
C LEU A 191 9.74 -5.99 9.25
N SER A 192 9.28 -5.11 8.35
CA SER A 192 9.59 -3.68 8.40
C SER A 192 9.16 -3.05 9.73
N LYS A 193 7.97 -3.40 10.26
CA LYS A 193 7.50 -2.94 11.57
C LYS A 193 8.42 -3.39 12.70
N LYS A 194 8.83 -4.66 12.70
CA LYS A 194 9.75 -5.22 13.70
C LYS A 194 11.09 -4.46 13.70
N LEU A 195 11.64 -4.14 12.51
CA LEU A 195 12.90 -3.41 12.39
C LEU A 195 12.79 -1.93 12.76
N ILE A 196 11.70 -1.27 12.36
CA ILE A 196 11.44 0.12 12.77
C ILE A 196 11.43 0.22 14.29
N GLN A 197 10.73 -0.69 14.97
CA GLN A 197 10.69 -0.74 16.42
C GLN A 197 12.07 -1.09 17.03
N LYS A 198 12.73 -2.15 16.55
CA LYS A 198 14.01 -2.64 17.07
C LYS A 198 15.10 -1.57 17.04
N TYR A 199 15.22 -0.84 15.94
CA TYR A 199 16.23 0.19 15.76
C TYR A 199 15.73 1.61 16.05
N SER A 200 14.47 1.78 16.51
CA SER A 200 13.84 3.09 16.76
C SER A 200 13.98 4.04 15.56
N LEU A 201 13.73 3.49 14.34
CA LEU A 201 13.96 4.23 13.09
C LEU A 201 13.04 5.43 12.91
N ASP A 202 11.90 5.45 13.57
CA ASP A 202 10.86 6.49 13.51
C ASP A 202 10.94 7.52 14.64
N SER A 203 11.94 7.42 15.51
CA SER A 203 12.08 8.30 16.69
C SER A 203 12.14 9.80 16.40
N GLU A 204 12.54 10.20 15.19
CA GLU A 204 12.62 11.59 14.74
C GLU A 204 11.50 11.95 13.74
N SER A 205 10.63 10.99 13.41
CA SER A 205 9.57 11.14 12.41
C SER A 205 8.23 11.48 13.05
N ASP A 206 7.34 12.08 12.27
CA ASP A 206 5.94 12.21 12.69
C ASP A 206 5.22 10.86 12.56
N ALA A 207 4.13 10.69 13.30
CA ALA A 207 3.29 9.50 13.19
C ALA A 207 2.89 9.27 11.71
N PRO A 208 3.04 8.05 11.20
CA PRO A 208 2.66 7.74 9.84
C PRO A 208 1.15 7.94 9.65
N LYS A 209 0.77 8.32 8.43
CA LYS A 209 -0.62 8.54 8.02
C LYS A 209 -0.97 7.65 6.85
N PHE A 210 -2.21 7.17 6.84
CA PHE A 210 -2.67 6.23 5.84
C PHE A 210 -4.06 6.58 5.30
N GLY A 211 -4.37 6.03 4.14
CA GLY A 211 -5.71 5.96 3.59
C GLY A 211 -6.04 4.53 3.21
N LEU A 212 -7.30 4.13 3.29
CA LEU A 212 -7.80 2.89 2.73
C LEU A 212 -8.26 3.15 1.31
N GLY A 213 -7.59 2.57 0.33
CA GLY A 213 -8.02 2.54 -1.07
C GLY A 213 -8.78 1.24 -1.36
N MET A 214 -9.95 1.38 -1.96
CA MET A 214 -10.75 0.29 -2.52
C MET A 214 -10.86 0.52 -4.01
N LYS A 215 -10.79 -0.55 -4.81
CA LYS A 215 -10.84 -0.46 -6.26
C LYS A 215 -11.66 -1.62 -6.83
N GLU A 216 -12.45 -1.31 -7.84
CA GLU A 216 -13.13 -2.27 -8.71
C GLU A 216 -12.66 -2.07 -10.15
N ILE A 217 -12.62 -3.15 -10.91
CA ILE A 217 -12.53 -3.12 -12.37
C ILE A 217 -13.92 -3.38 -12.93
N TRP A 218 -14.33 -2.55 -13.87
CA TRP A 218 -15.57 -2.70 -14.60
C TRP A 218 -15.29 -2.79 -16.09
N GLU A 219 -15.93 -3.74 -16.77
CA GLU A 219 -16.10 -3.74 -18.21
C GLU A 219 -17.35 -2.93 -18.52
N VAL A 220 -17.17 -1.77 -19.16
CA VAL A 220 -18.25 -0.86 -19.47
C VAL A 220 -18.66 -0.97 -20.95
N LEU A 221 -19.83 -0.43 -21.29
CA LEU A 221 -20.27 -0.37 -22.68
C LEU A 221 -19.31 0.51 -23.51
N PRO A 222 -18.99 0.15 -24.75
CA PRO A 222 -18.06 0.91 -25.60
C PRO A 222 -18.38 2.39 -25.73
N GLU A 223 -19.67 2.74 -25.80
CA GLU A 223 -20.15 4.13 -25.88
C GLU A 223 -19.90 4.95 -24.61
N ASN A 224 -19.64 4.29 -23.49
CA ASN A 224 -19.29 4.93 -22.20
C ASN A 224 -17.78 4.96 -21.96
N HIS A 225 -16.97 4.33 -22.82
CA HIS A 225 -15.53 4.20 -22.65
C HIS A 225 -14.76 5.32 -23.37
N ASN A 226 -13.73 5.84 -22.72
CA ASN A 226 -12.81 6.85 -23.28
C ASN A 226 -11.37 6.50 -22.91
N GLU A 227 -10.73 5.60 -23.63
CA GLU A 227 -9.36 5.14 -23.35
C GLU A 227 -8.38 6.31 -23.10
N GLY A 228 -7.63 6.22 -22.02
CA GLY A 228 -6.68 7.25 -21.61
C GLY A 228 -7.30 8.42 -20.82
N GLU A 229 -8.61 8.37 -20.51
CA GLU A 229 -9.21 9.38 -19.62
C GLU A 229 -8.94 9.05 -18.16
N VAL A 230 -8.41 10.05 -17.44
CA VAL A 230 -8.18 10.05 -15.99
C VAL A 230 -9.13 11.06 -15.35
N THR A 231 -9.84 10.63 -14.33
CA THR A 231 -10.73 11.49 -13.56
C THR A 231 -10.46 11.29 -12.06
N HIS A 232 -10.24 12.40 -11.36
CA HIS A 232 -10.17 12.44 -9.89
C HIS A 232 -11.35 13.24 -9.33
N THR A 233 -11.86 12.84 -8.16
CA THR A 233 -12.93 13.60 -7.50
C THR A 233 -12.69 13.77 -6.01
N LEU A 234 -13.25 14.83 -5.45
CA LEU A 234 -13.39 15.08 -4.01
C LEU A 234 -14.85 15.41 -3.67
N GLY A 235 -15.22 15.35 -2.41
CA GLY A 235 -16.53 15.73 -1.90
C GLY A 235 -17.43 14.52 -1.65
N TRP A 236 -18.60 14.48 -2.27
CA TRP A 236 -19.60 13.43 -2.04
C TRP A 236 -19.03 12.02 -2.34
N PRO A 237 -19.39 10.95 -1.55
CA PRO A 237 -20.26 10.94 -0.36
C PRO A 237 -19.60 11.37 0.94
N LEU A 238 -18.27 11.30 1.11
CA LEU A 238 -17.57 11.69 2.35
C LEU A 238 -17.80 13.15 2.77
N GLY A 239 -18.18 14.01 1.81
CA GLY A 239 -18.29 15.44 2.02
C GLY A 239 -16.94 16.10 2.29
N PHE A 240 -16.94 17.16 3.11
CA PHE A 240 -15.74 17.91 3.46
C PHE A 240 -15.35 17.81 4.94
N LYS A 241 -15.95 16.87 5.68
CA LYS A 241 -15.58 16.59 7.08
C LYS A 241 -14.49 15.52 7.18
N ASN A 242 -14.53 14.54 6.27
CA ASN A 242 -13.55 13.46 6.20
C ASN A 242 -12.72 13.61 4.92
N SER A 243 -11.43 13.37 5.03
CA SER A 243 -10.53 13.40 3.89
C SER A 243 -10.62 12.08 3.10
N GLY A 244 -10.49 12.19 1.80
CA GLY A 244 -10.55 11.07 0.86
C GLY A 244 -10.83 11.58 -0.54
N GLY A 245 -11.20 10.69 -1.44
CA GLY A 245 -11.52 11.04 -2.80
C GLY A 245 -11.68 9.80 -3.67
N SER A 246 -11.94 10.01 -4.94
CA SER A 246 -12.09 8.91 -5.88
C SER A 246 -11.25 9.09 -7.14
N PHE A 247 -11.11 8.01 -7.84
CA PHE A 247 -10.53 8.02 -9.18
C PHE A 247 -11.31 7.11 -10.12
N VAL A 248 -11.34 7.49 -11.40
CA VAL A 248 -11.88 6.71 -12.50
C VAL A 248 -10.91 6.79 -13.66
N TYR A 249 -10.37 5.64 -14.08
CA TYR A 249 -9.36 5.56 -15.14
C TYR A 249 -9.81 4.58 -16.21
N HIS A 250 -9.78 5.03 -17.46
CA HIS A 250 -10.18 4.23 -18.62
C HIS A 250 -8.95 3.57 -19.25
N LEU A 251 -8.85 2.24 -19.08
CA LEU A 251 -7.81 1.41 -19.69
C LEU A 251 -8.15 1.07 -21.14
N ASP A 252 -7.46 0.10 -21.68
CA ASP A 252 -7.83 -0.61 -22.90
C ASP A 252 -9.03 -1.58 -22.67
N ASN A 253 -9.48 -2.24 -23.73
CA ASN A 253 -10.50 -3.30 -23.72
C ASN A 253 -11.82 -2.93 -22.99
N ASN A 254 -12.24 -1.67 -23.05
CA ASN A 254 -13.42 -1.14 -22.36
C ASN A 254 -13.36 -1.33 -20.82
N GLN A 255 -12.20 -1.52 -20.24
CA GLN A 255 -12.04 -1.63 -18.80
C GLN A 255 -11.88 -0.25 -18.16
N VAL A 256 -12.51 -0.10 -17.00
CA VAL A 256 -12.44 1.11 -16.19
C VAL A 256 -12.10 0.74 -14.76
N TYR A 257 -11.05 1.36 -14.22
CA TYR A 257 -10.80 1.35 -12.79
C TYR A 257 -11.71 2.37 -12.12
N VAL A 258 -12.46 1.91 -11.13
CA VAL A 258 -13.24 2.76 -10.23
C VAL A 258 -12.71 2.57 -8.83
N GLY A 259 -12.16 3.62 -8.25
CA GLY A 259 -11.57 3.53 -6.92
C GLY A 259 -12.00 4.64 -5.99
N TYR A 260 -11.96 4.34 -4.70
CA TYR A 260 -12.33 5.25 -3.63
C TYR A 260 -11.35 5.16 -2.49
N ILE A 261 -10.88 6.29 -2.00
CA ILE A 261 -9.92 6.38 -0.91
C ILE A 261 -10.58 7.09 0.27
N VAL A 262 -10.48 6.47 1.44
CA VAL A 262 -10.88 7.08 2.71
C VAL A 262 -9.65 7.21 3.59
N ASP A 263 -9.32 8.44 3.98
CA ASP A 263 -8.23 8.68 4.92
C ASP A 263 -8.55 8.11 6.30
N LEU A 264 -7.61 7.38 6.91
CA LEU A 264 -7.88 6.64 8.15
C LEU A 264 -7.86 7.52 9.41
N ASN A 265 -7.62 8.82 9.28
CA ASN A 265 -7.71 9.78 10.38
C ASN A 265 -9.14 10.26 10.70
N TYR A 266 -10.17 9.64 10.12
CA TYR A 266 -11.56 9.99 10.46
C TYR A 266 -11.87 9.67 11.93
N LYS A 267 -12.79 10.46 12.51
CA LYS A 267 -13.08 10.45 13.93
C LYS A 267 -14.24 9.53 14.30
N ASN A 268 -15.30 9.54 13.49
CA ASN A 268 -16.54 8.81 13.76
C ASN A 268 -16.36 7.29 13.59
N PRO A 269 -16.46 6.46 14.64
CA PRO A 269 -16.31 5.01 14.54
C PRO A 269 -17.44 4.31 13.75
N TYR A 270 -18.54 5.03 13.48
CA TYR A 270 -19.63 4.52 12.65
C TYR A 270 -19.41 4.71 11.14
N LEU A 271 -18.36 5.43 10.74
CA LEU A 271 -18.04 5.56 9.32
C LEU A 271 -17.65 4.21 8.74
N PHE A 272 -18.26 3.86 7.61
CA PHE A 272 -18.07 2.59 6.93
C PHE A 272 -17.45 2.81 5.53
N PRO A 273 -16.13 2.77 5.40
CA PRO A 273 -15.43 3.10 4.15
C PRO A 273 -15.93 2.32 2.94
N TYR A 274 -16.24 1.02 3.13
CA TYR A 274 -16.79 0.21 2.06
C TYR A 274 -18.13 0.76 1.54
N MET A 275 -19.03 1.16 2.43
CA MET A 275 -20.34 1.71 2.05
C MET A 275 -20.22 3.11 1.44
N GLU A 276 -19.24 3.90 1.85
CA GLU A 276 -18.92 5.16 1.16
C GLU A 276 -18.53 4.91 -0.31
N PHE A 277 -17.72 3.89 -0.56
CA PHE A 277 -17.38 3.48 -1.92
C PHE A 277 -18.60 2.98 -2.70
N GLN A 278 -19.48 2.19 -2.08
CA GLN A 278 -20.70 1.73 -2.74
C GLN A 278 -21.61 2.91 -3.08
N ASN A 279 -21.81 3.86 -2.16
CA ASN A 279 -22.59 5.07 -2.38
C ASN A 279 -22.00 5.92 -3.52
N PHE A 280 -20.68 6.07 -3.60
CA PHE A 280 -20.02 6.82 -4.67
C PHE A 280 -20.45 6.38 -6.06
N LYS A 281 -20.70 5.09 -6.27
CA LYS A 281 -21.13 4.56 -7.58
C LYS A 281 -22.54 5.01 -8.00
N HIS A 282 -23.35 5.46 -7.05
CA HIS A 282 -24.68 6.02 -7.32
C HIS A 282 -24.67 7.49 -7.72
N HIS A 283 -23.53 8.19 -7.67
CA HIS A 283 -23.46 9.54 -8.25
C HIS A 283 -23.85 9.51 -9.73
N PRO A 284 -24.72 10.42 -10.23
CA PRO A 284 -25.29 10.35 -11.59
C PRO A 284 -24.25 10.18 -12.70
N LYS A 285 -23.08 10.83 -12.58
CA LYS A 285 -21.99 10.71 -13.54
C LYS A 285 -21.39 9.30 -13.54
N ILE A 286 -21.19 8.71 -12.37
CA ILE A 286 -20.58 7.38 -12.20
C ILE A 286 -21.60 6.30 -12.57
N ALA A 287 -22.84 6.43 -12.09
CA ALA A 287 -23.93 5.51 -12.42
C ALA A 287 -24.16 5.43 -13.95
N LYS A 288 -24.11 6.57 -14.65
CA LYS A 288 -24.20 6.60 -16.13
C LYS A 288 -23.06 5.83 -16.79
N LEU A 289 -21.82 5.99 -16.29
CA LEU A 289 -20.65 5.28 -16.82
C LEU A 289 -20.78 3.76 -16.65
N LEU A 290 -21.24 3.31 -15.49
CA LEU A 290 -21.29 1.90 -15.12
C LEU A 290 -22.55 1.18 -15.59
N LYS A 291 -23.57 1.92 -16.02
CA LYS A 291 -24.85 1.35 -16.45
C LYS A 291 -24.65 0.37 -17.61
N GLY A 292 -25.16 -0.86 -17.42
CA GLY A 292 -25.02 -1.95 -18.39
C GLY A 292 -23.63 -2.61 -18.40
N GLY A 293 -22.69 -2.12 -17.59
CA GLY A 293 -21.38 -2.72 -17.42
C GLY A 293 -21.38 -3.90 -16.45
N LYS A 294 -20.24 -4.59 -16.38
CA LYS A 294 -20.00 -5.75 -15.52
C LYS A 294 -18.78 -5.51 -14.65
N ARG A 295 -18.92 -5.67 -13.31
CA ARG A 295 -17.79 -5.71 -12.39
C ARG A 295 -17.03 -7.01 -12.57
N VAL A 296 -15.69 -6.95 -12.68
CA VAL A 296 -14.84 -8.12 -12.94
C VAL A 296 -13.80 -8.37 -11.86
N ALA A 297 -13.44 -7.35 -11.07
CA ALA A 297 -12.51 -7.51 -9.96
C ALA A 297 -12.81 -6.51 -8.83
N TYR A 298 -12.37 -6.84 -7.62
CA TYR A 298 -12.40 -5.98 -6.44
C TYR A 298 -11.16 -6.19 -5.59
N GLY A 299 -10.67 -5.13 -4.99
CA GLY A 299 -9.60 -5.21 -4.02
C GLY A 299 -9.54 -3.99 -3.10
N ALA A 300 -8.80 -4.14 -2.02
CA ALA A 300 -8.56 -3.07 -1.05
C ALA A 300 -7.13 -3.10 -0.53
N ARG A 301 -6.55 -1.91 -0.31
CA ARG A 301 -5.19 -1.76 0.24
C ARG A 301 -5.04 -0.45 0.98
N ALA A 302 -4.32 -0.46 2.10
CA ALA A 302 -3.88 0.78 2.71
C ALA A 302 -2.80 1.44 1.84
N VAL A 303 -2.75 2.77 1.88
CA VAL A 303 -1.79 3.62 1.15
C VAL A 303 -1.15 4.57 2.14
N THR A 304 0.19 4.70 2.09
CA THR A 304 0.90 5.68 2.92
C THR A 304 0.65 7.10 2.42
N LYS A 305 0.44 8.04 3.33
CA LYS A 305 0.15 9.44 3.01
C LYS A 305 0.83 10.46 3.93
N GLY A 306 1.70 10.01 4.81
CA GLY A 306 2.37 10.86 5.79
C GLY A 306 3.35 11.88 5.18
N GLY A 307 3.82 11.65 3.95
CA GLY A 307 4.80 12.52 3.30
C GLY A 307 6.17 12.45 3.97
N ILE A 308 7.03 13.43 3.65
CA ILE A 308 8.44 13.40 4.07
C ILE A 308 8.63 13.45 5.59
N GLN A 309 7.69 14.00 6.34
CA GLN A 309 7.76 14.10 7.80
C GLN A 309 7.64 12.75 8.50
N SER A 310 6.95 11.78 7.88
CA SER A 310 6.69 10.45 8.44
C SER A 310 7.64 9.37 7.92
N ILE A 311 8.64 9.75 7.11
CA ILE A 311 9.63 8.78 6.63
C ILE A 311 10.57 8.42 7.79
N PRO A 312 10.68 7.13 8.17
CA PRO A 312 11.65 6.68 9.17
C PRO A 312 13.08 6.79 8.64
N LYS A 313 14.08 6.58 9.48
CA LYS A 313 15.43 6.29 9.00
C LYS A 313 15.38 5.05 8.12
N VAL A 314 15.69 5.22 6.84
CA VAL A 314 15.51 4.15 5.84
C VAL A 314 16.65 3.14 5.83
N VAL A 315 17.72 3.38 6.59
CA VAL A 315 18.90 2.52 6.69
C VAL A 315 19.17 2.11 8.13
N PHE A 316 19.62 0.90 8.29
CA PHE A 316 20.01 0.28 9.56
C PHE A 316 21.15 -0.71 9.29
N PRO A 317 21.86 -1.23 10.33
CA PRO A 317 22.92 -2.20 10.11
C PRO A 317 22.43 -3.43 9.35
N GLY A 318 23.05 -3.71 8.21
CA GLY A 318 22.75 -4.85 7.35
C GLY A 318 21.59 -4.68 6.38
N GLY A 319 20.93 -3.49 6.30
CA GLY A 319 19.80 -3.39 5.37
C GLY A 319 19.19 -2.02 5.16
N ALA A 320 18.09 -2.02 4.41
CA ALA A 320 17.34 -0.83 4.05
C ALA A 320 15.84 -1.07 3.85
N LEU A 321 15.02 -0.04 4.13
CA LEU A 321 13.60 0.04 3.78
C LEU A 321 13.43 0.68 2.41
N LEU A 322 12.61 0.07 1.53
CA LEU A 322 12.37 0.53 0.17
C LEU A 322 10.89 0.83 -0.09
N GLY A 323 10.63 1.76 -0.98
CA GLY A 323 9.28 2.06 -1.45
C GLY A 323 8.29 2.40 -0.35
N CYS A 324 7.13 1.72 -0.33
CA CYS A 324 6.09 1.96 0.67
C CYS A 324 6.43 1.41 2.07
N SER A 325 7.43 0.55 2.22
CA SER A 325 7.97 0.19 3.55
C SER A 325 8.57 1.39 4.26
N ALA A 326 9.12 2.35 3.49
CA ALA A 326 9.60 3.65 3.96
C ALA A 326 8.56 4.79 3.83
N GLY A 327 7.41 4.57 3.21
CA GLY A 327 6.36 5.57 3.08
C GLY A 327 6.57 6.62 1.97
N LEU A 328 7.19 6.28 0.85
CA LEU A 328 7.64 7.21 -0.19
C LEU A 328 6.56 7.68 -1.19
N VAL A 329 5.28 7.62 -0.83
CA VAL A 329 4.17 8.04 -1.71
C VAL A 329 4.04 9.57 -1.75
N ASN A 330 3.91 10.13 -2.95
CA ASN A 330 3.52 11.52 -3.15
C ASN A 330 1.98 11.61 -3.21
N LEU A 331 1.37 11.98 -2.08
CA LEU A 331 -0.09 11.98 -1.92
C LEU A 331 -0.82 12.88 -2.92
N PRO A 332 -0.47 14.19 -3.10
CA PRO A 332 -1.18 15.06 -4.03
C PRO A 332 -1.09 14.60 -5.49
N ARG A 333 0.00 13.96 -5.87
CA ARG A 333 0.14 13.36 -7.20
C ARG A 333 -0.62 12.04 -7.33
N ILE A 334 -1.03 11.42 -6.21
CA ILE A 334 -1.61 10.06 -6.16
C ILE A 334 -0.66 9.06 -6.84
N LYS A 335 0.64 9.22 -6.62
CA LYS A 335 1.70 8.43 -7.24
C LYS A 335 2.77 8.04 -6.24
N GLY A 336 3.22 6.78 -6.33
CA GLY A 336 4.27 6.25 -5.47
C GLY A 336 5.25 5.35 -6.22
N ASN A 337 4.86 4.81 -7.40
CA ASN A 337 5.64 3.81 -8.11
C ASN A 337 6.99 4.34 -8.57
N HIS A 338 7.04 5.55 -9.14
CA HIS A 338 8.31 6.18 -9.53
C HIS A 338 9.27 6.33 -8.34
N ASN A 339 8.77 6.79 -7.17
CA ASN A 339 9.59 6.88 -5.96
C ASN A 339 10.01 5.50 -5.43
N ALA A 340 9.13 4.50 -5.53
CA ALA A 340 9.45 3.13 -5.16
C ALA A 340 10.58 2.57 -6.05
N MET A 341 10.49 2.74 -7.37
CA MET A 341 11.54 2.34 -8.31
C MET A 341 12.85 3.09 -8.06
N HIS A 342 12.81 4.41 -7.91
CA HIS A 342 13.99 5.21 -7.59
C HIS A 342 14.65 4.75 -6.29
N SER A 343 13.87 4.39 -5.26
CA SER A 343 14.42 3.90 -3.99
C SER A 343 15.15 2.57 -4.17
N GLY A 344 14.60 1.66 -4.99
CA GLY A 344 15.24 0.40 -5.32
C GLY A 344 16.57 0.60 -6.05
N ILE A 345 16.58 1.48 -7.07
CA ILE A 345 17.79 1.82 -7.82
C ILE A 345 18.87 2.42 -6.90
N ASP A 346 18.50 3.40 -6.07
CA ASP A 346 19.44 4.08 -5.18
C ASP A 346 20.01 3.15 -4.11
N ALA A 347 19.20 2.22 -3.57
CA ALA A 347 19.65 1.21 -2.61
C ALA A 347 20.60 0.19 -3.26
N ALA A 348 20.29 -0.24 -4.49
CA ALA A 348 21.14 -1.14 -5.26
C ALA A 348 22.53 -0.52 -5.54
N GLU A 349 22.56 0.74 -5.99
CA GLU A 349 23.81 1.46 -6.23
C GLU A 349 24.64 1.62 -4.95
N ALA A 350 23.99 1.88 -3.80
CA ALA A 350 24.68 1.99 -2.51
C ALA A 350 25.23 0.63 -2.02
N ALA A 351 24.45 -0.45 -2.16
CA ALA A 351 24.89 -1.79 -1.78
C ALA A 351 26.02 -2.30 -2.69
N PHE A 352 25.89 -2.13 -4.01
CA PHE A 352 26.95 -2.49 -4.94
C PHE A 352 28.28 -1.82 -4.60
N LYS A 353 28.25 -0.49 -4.33
CA LYS A 353 29.44 0.25 -3.92
C LYS A 353 30.05 -0.28 -2.61
N ALA A 354 29.19 -0.67 -1.66
CA ALA A 354 29.64 -1.25 -0.39
C ALA A 354 30.27 -2.63 -0.59
N ILE A 355 29.59 -3.52 -1.32
CA ILE A 355 30.07 -4.88 -1.61
C ILE A 355 31.39 -4.84 -2.38
N SER A 356 31.49 -3.99 -3.42
CA SER A 356 32.73 -3.81 -4.22
C SER A 356 33.90 -3.29 -3.38
N ALA A 357 33.62 -2.60 -2.28
CA ALA A 357 34.62 -2.15 -1.31
C ALA A 357 34.91 -3.19 -0.19
N GLY A 358 34.39 -4.42 -0.30
CA GLY A 358 34.56 -5.49 0.68
C GLY A 358 33.76 -5.29 1.97
N ARG A 359 32.74 -4.43 1.98
CA ARG A 359 31.89 -4.17 3.14
C ARG A 359 30.62 -5.03 3.11
N SER A 360 30.15 -5.42 4.29
CA SER A 360 28.89 -6.15 4.49
C SER A 360 28.30 -5.83 5.88
N GLY A 361 26.98 -5.93 6.03
CA GLY A 361 26.29 -5.80 7.31
C GLY A 361 26.31 -4.40 7.94
N ASP A 362 26.94 -3.42 7.32
CA ASP A 362 27.01 -2.05 7.82
C ASP A 362 25.84 -1.17 7.33
N ILE A 363 25.89 0.13 7.63
CA ILE A 363 24.84 1.09 7.26
C ILE A 363 25.13 1.67 5.86
N LEU A 364 24.15 1.59 4.96
CA LEU A 364 24.19 2.15 3.62
C LEU A 364 23.93 3.67 3.60
N HIS A 365 24.85 4.45 4.18
CA HIS A 365 24.70 5.90 4.35
C HIS A 365 24.39 6.65 3.04
N ASP A 366 24.93 6.20 1.92
CA ASP A 366 24.73 6.86 0.62
C ASP A 366 23.27 6.75 0.19
N TYR A 367 22.60 5.61 0.45
CA TYR A 367 21.16 5.48 0.23
C TYR A 367 20.34 6.41 1.11
N GLY A 368 20.65 6.49 2.40
CA GLY A 368 19.96 7.44 3.30
C GLY A 368 20.09 8.90 2.86
N LYS A 369 21.26 9.29 2.34
CA LYS A 369 21.48 10.62 1.76
C LYS A 369 20.69 10.84 0.47
N SER A 370 20.59 9.82 -0.40
CA SER A 370 19.84 9.90 -1.65
C SER A 370 18.34 10.09 -1.41
N ILE A 371 17.75 9.36 -0.47
CA ILE A 371 16.33 9.55 -0.09
C ILE A 371 16.08 11.00 0.37
N LYS A 372 16.98 11.58 1.15
CA LYS A 372 16.80 12.93 1.70
C LYS A 372 17.02 14.05 0.69
N ASN A 373 18.02 13.92 -0.17
CA ASN A 373 18.56 14.98 -1.03
C ASN A 373 18.38 14.71 -2.55
N GLY A 374 18.09 13.47 -2.92
CA GLY A 374 17.90 13.02 -4.30
C GLY A 374 16.51 13.38 -4.86
N PRO A 375 16.13 12.74 -5.99
CA PRO A 375 14.85 12.96 -6.65
C PRO A 375 13.64 12.76 -5.73
N ILE A 376 13.62 11.71 -4.93
CA ILE A 376 12.54 11.37 -3.99
C ILE A 376 12.34 12.48 -2.97
N GLY A 377 13.41 12.89 -2.28
CA GLY A 377 13.33 13.96 -1.30
C GLY A 377 12.88 15.29 -1.90
N LYS A 378 13.32 15.60 -3.13
CA LYS A 378 12.90 16.81 -3.86
C LYS A 378 11.42 16.75 -4.25
N ASP A 379 10.92 15.57 -4.68
CA ASP A 379 9.51 15.37 -5.03
C ASP A 379 8.61 15.52 -3.80
N LEU A 380 8.95 14.86 -2.69
CA LEU A 380 8.15 14.88 -1.46
C LEU A 380 8.20 16.22 -0.72
N LYS A 381 9.34 16.96 -0.78
CA LYS A 381 9.44 18.28 -0.17
C LYS A 381 8.46 19.30 -0.77
N LYS A 382 8.12 19.18 -2.06
CA LYS A 382 7.16 20.07 -2.72
C LYS A 382 5.75 19.99 -2.16
N VAL A 383 5.39 18.85 -1.60
CA VAL A 383 4.03 18.53 -1.15
C VAL A 383 3.92 18.37 0.37
N ARG A 384 4.98 18.63 1.11
CA ARG A 384 5.13 18.29 2.53
C ARG A 384 4.02 18.82 3.45
N ASN A 385 3.37 19.92 3.09
CA ASN A 385 2.36 20.56 3.94
C ASN A 385 0.92 20.11 3.63
N VAL A 386 0.67 19.40 2.52
CA VAL A 386 -0.70 19.05 2.10
C VAL A 386 -1.39 18.13 3.11
N ALA A 387 -0.74 17.05 3.52
CA ALA A 387 -1.32 16.10 4.47
C ALA A 387 -1.53 16.73 5.88
N PRO A 388 -0.59 17.48 6.48
CA PRO A 388 -0.83 18.21 7.72
C PRO A 388 -1.95 19.25 7.63
N LEU A 389 -2.07 19.97 6.51
CA LEU A 389 -3.14 20.97 6.30
C LEU A 389 -4.52 20.30 6.21
N ASN A 390 -4.63 19.20 5.47
CA ASN A 390 -5.85 18.40 5.41
C ASN A 390 -6.27 17.89 6.80
N GLY A 391 -5.30 17.43 7.59
CA GLY A 391 -5.56 16.93 8.94
C GLY A 391 -6.02 18.02 9.93
N ARG A 392 -5.56 19.29 9.74
CA ARG A 392 -5.89 20.40 10.65
C ARG A 392 -7.16 21.15 10.27
N PHE A 393 -7.37 21.40 8.99
CA PHE A 393 -8.39 22.30 8.48
C PHE A 393 -9.48 21.59 7.66
N GLY A 394 -9.37 20.27 7.51
CA GLY A 394 -10.24 19.47 6.67
C GLY A 394 -9.91 19.58 5.16
N PRO A 395 -10.57 18.76 4.32
CA PRO A 395 -10.16 18.58 2.92
C PRO A 395 -10.31 19.83 2.07
N LEU A 396 -11.35 20.65 2.27
CA LEU A 396 -11.58 21.83 1.41
C LEU A 396 -10.54 22.94 1.69
N ALA A 397 -10.38 23.33 2.96
CA ALA A 397 -9.39 24.34 3.33
C ALA A 397 -7.96 23.82 3.12
N GLY A 398 -7.72 22.54 3.39
CA GLY A 398 -6.46 21.88 3.11
C GLY A 398 -6.11 21.87 1.63
N LEU A 399 -7.09 21.64 0.74
CA LEU A 399 -6.90 21.71 -0.72
C LEU A 399 -6.53 23.14 -1.17
N LEU A 400 -7.24 24.15 -0.68
CA LEU A 400 -6.99 25.54 -1.07
C LEU A 400 -5.62 26.04 -0.59
N ILE A 401 -5.34 25.87 0.70
CA ILE A 401 -4.08 26.33 1.31
C ILE A 401 -2.90 25.48 0.81
N GLY A 402 -3.08 24.16 0.74
CA GLY A 402 -2.07 23.24 0.23
C GLY A 402 -1.81 23.43 -1.26
N GLY A 403 -2.86 23.70 -2.06
CA GLY A 403 -2.74 24.04 -3.47
C GLY A 403 -1.94 25.32 -3.67
N PHE A 404 -2.23 26.37 -2.88
CA PHE A 404 -1.46 27.62 -2.91
C PHE A 404 0.00 27.38 -2.50
N ASP A 405 0.27 26.64 -1.43
CA ASP A 405 1.64 26.31 -0.99
C ASP A 405 2.41 25.54 -2.07
N MET A 406 1.77 24.57 -2.73
CA MET A 406 2.38 23.82 -3.84
C MET A 406 2.68 24.73 -5.05
N TRP A 407 1.76 25.62 -5.41
CA TRP A 407 2.00 26.63 -6.46
C TRP A 407 3.17 27.54 -6.10
N PHE A 408 3.17 28.08 -4.88
CA PHE A 408 4.22 28.96 -4.38
C PHE A 408 5.58 28.25 -4.38
N GLN A 409 5.65 27.01 -3.90
CA GLN A 409 6.86 26.21 -3.93
C GLN A 409 7.34 25.86 -5.36
N SER A 410 6.42 25.72 -6.31
CA SER A 410 6.79 25.47 -7.72
C SER A 410 7.51 26.65 -8.35
N ILE A 411 7.18 27.88 -7.95
CA ILE A 411 7.77 29.12 -8.46
C ILE A 411 9.02 29.50 -7.65
N PHE A 412 8.88 29.59 -6.33
CA PHE A 412 9.92 30.18 -5.45
C PHE A 412 10.83 29.13 -4.78
N ARG A 413 10.52 27.83 -4.90
CA ARG A 413 11.28 26.71 -4.35
C ARG A 413 11.35 26.64 -2.81
N PHE A 414 10.55 27.43 -2.10
CA PHE A 414 10.38 27.35 -0.65
C PHE A 414 8.91 27.49 -0.25
N SER A 415 8.55 27.11 0.97
CA SER A 415 7.20 27.25 1.52
C SER A 415 7.17 28.38 2.54
N LEU A 416 6.14 29.23 2.49
CA LEU A 416 5.89 30.25 3.50
C LEU A 416 5.49 29.65 4.85
N LEU A 417 4.97 28.39 4.84
CA LEU A 417 4.50 27.69 6.03
C LEU A 417 5.61 26.88 6.72
N GLY A 418 6.84 26.88 6.16
CA GLY A 418 7.90 26.01 6.62
C GLY A 418 7.55 24.52 6.40
N THR A 419 7.75 23.69 7.43
CA THR A 419 7.34 22.28 7.43
C THR A 419 6.40 22.05 8.60
N LEU A 420 5.14 21.79 8.29
CA LEU A 420 4.11 21.50 9.28
C LEU A 420 4.22 20.05 9.76
N ARG A 421 3.92 19.80 11.04
CA ARG A 421 3.92 18.47 11.65
C ARG A 421 2.53 17.85 11.64
N HIS A 422 2.48 16.51 11.59
CA HIS A 422 1.25 15.75 11.80
C HIS A 422 0.82 15.78 13.27
N GLY A 423 -0.49 15.57 13.49
CA GLY A 423 -1.05 15.35 14.83
C GLY A 423 -1.03 13.87 15.23
N LYS A 424 -2.10 13.44 15.96
CA LYS A 424 -2.31 12.08 16.45
C LYS A 424 -2.18 11.04 15.34
N SER A 425 -1.88 9.77 15.68
CA SER A 425 -1.93 8.63 14.74
C SER A 425 -3.36 8.44 14.20
N ASP A 426 -3.51 7.57 13.20
CA ASP A 426 -4.84 7.29 12.63
C ASP A 426 -5.72 6.49 13.61
N ALA A 427 -5.13 5.58 14.40
CA ALA A 427 -5.80 4.89 15.50
C ALA A 427 -6.30 5.88 16.55
N GLN A 428 -5.42 6.72 17.08
CA GLN A 428 -5.71 7.75 18.10
C GLN A 428 -6.67 8.85 17.63
N SER A 429 -6.93 8.95 16.34
CA SER A 429 -7.89 9.92 15.79
C SER A 429 -9.34 9.49 15.96
N THR A 430 -9.60 8.21 16.29
CA THR A 430 -10.94 7.67 16.51
C THR A 430 -11.48 8.22 17.82
N GLU A 431 -12.66 8.85 17.77
CA GLU A 431 -13.38 9.37 18.94
C GLU A 431 -14.40 8.34 19.46
N GLU A 432 -14.86 8.47 20.70
CA GLU A 432 -15.80 7.53 21.29
C GLU A 432 -17.17 7.54 20.57
N ALA A 433 -17.81 6.39 20.49
CA ALA A 433 -19.08 6.19 19.79
C ALA A 433 -20.21 7.07 20.34
N LYS A 434 -20.22 7.33 21.65
CA LYS A 434 -21.21 8.20 22.31
C LYS A 434 -21.19 9.65 21.81
N ASP A 435 -20.06 10.12 21.27
CA ASP A 435 -19.89 11.50 20.78
C ASP A 435 -20.32 11.65 19.31
N HIS A 436 -20.76 10.57 18.68
CA HIS A 436 -21.14 10.52 17.28
C HIS A 436 -22.51 9.90 17.06
N LYS A 437 -23.16 10.34 16.00
CA LYS A 437 -24.38 9.67 15.51
C LYS A 437 -24.02 8.50 14.64
N GLU A 438 -24.73 7.40 14.80
CA GLU A 438 -24.68 6.26 13.88
C GLU A 438 -25.04 6.70 12.46
N ILE A 439 -24.30 6.18 11.49
CA ILE A 439 -24.52 6.47 10.06
C ILE A 439 -25.35 5.33 9.48
N SER A 440 -26.53 5.66 8.97
CA SER A 440 -27.36 4.71 8.22
C SER A 440 -26.96 4.71 6.76
N TYR A 441 -26.64 3.55 6.24
CA TYR A 441 -26.30 3.35 4.83
C TYR A 441 -27.43 2.65 4.08
N PRO A 442 -27.71 3.01 2.82
CA PRO A 442 -28.68 2.31 1.99
C PRO A 442 -28.21 0.87 1.73
N LYS A 443 -29.13 -0.06 1.59
CA LYS A 443 -28.81 -1.42 1.17
C LYS A 443 -28.30 -1.39 -0.28
N PRO A 444 -27.24 -2.18 -0.60
CA PRO A 444 -26.79 -2.33 -1.99
C PRO A 444 -27.91 -2.84 -2.90
N ASP A 445 -27.93 -2.34 -4.14
CA ASP A 445 -28.97 -2.67 -5.14
C ASP A 445 -28.67 -3.94 -5.97
N GLY A 446 -27.46 -4.48 -5.85
CA GLY A 446 -27.01 -5.64 -6.63
C GLY A 446 -26.69 -5.34 -8.11
N LEU A 447 -26.77 -4.07 -8.53
CA LEU A 447 -26.51 -3.62 -9.91
C LEU A 447 -25.26 -2.72 -9.98
N LEU A 448 -25.25 -1.64 -9.22
CA LEU A 448 -24.13 -0.70 -9.10
C LEU A 448 -23.40 -0.89 -7.77
N SER A 449 -24.12 -1.23 -6.73
CA SER A 449 -23.60 -1.46 -5.39
C SER A 449 -23.86 -2.90 -4.93
N PHE A 450 -22.94 -3.45 -4.16
CA PHE A 450 -22.94 -4.86 -3.77
C PHE A 450 -22.66 -5.00 -2.28
N ASP A 451 -23.15 -6.10 -1.68
CA ASP A 451 -22.75 -6.45 -0.34
C ASP A 451 -21.24 -6.79 -0.30
N ARG A 452 -20.66 -6.65 0.89
CA ARG A 452 -19.22 -6.74 1.07
C ARG A 452 -18.66 -8.13 0.75
N LEU A 453 -19.33 -9.20 1.16
CA LEU A 453 -18.86 -10.58 0.95
C LEU A 453 -18.92 -10.96 -0.53
N THR A 454 -20.01 -10.61 -1.22
CA THR A 454 -20.11 -10.76 -2.68
C THR A 454 -18.96 -10.02 -3.38
N ASN A 455 -18.57 -8.85 -2.89
CA ASN A 455 -17.48 -8.10 -3.50
C ASN A 455 -16.11 -8.75 -3.24
N VAL A 456 -15.89 -9.27 -2.03
CA VAL A 456 -14.64 -9.96 -1.66
C VAL A 456 -14.37 -11.19 -2.53
N SER A 457 -15.40 -11.91 -2.98
CA SER A 457 -15.22 -13.05 -3.88
C SER A 457 -14.50 -12.69 -5.18
N PHE A 458 -14.59 -11.44 -5.64
CA PHE A 458 -13.87 -10.90 -6.81
C PHE A 458 -12.41 -10.52 -6.53
N SER A 459 -11.94 -10.68 -5.31
CA SER A 459 -10.51 -10.53 -4.96
C SER A 459 -9.72 -11.82 -5.13
N MET A 460 -10.42 -12.94 -5.35
CA MET A 460 -9.83 -14.29 -5.41
C MET A 460 -8.96 -14.61 -4.18
N THR A 461 -9.31 -14.02 -3.02
CA THR A 461 -8.54 -14.27 -1.80
C THR A 461 -8.76 -15.70 -1.32
N ASN A 462 -7.67 -16.34 -0.96
CA ASN A 462 -7.66 -17.69 -0.39
C ASN A 462 -6.60 -17.78 0.70
N HIS A 463 -6.86 -18.53 1.76
CA HIS A 463 -5.94 -18.82 2.84
C HIS A 463 -6.06 -20.27 3.25
N GLU A 464 -4.93 -20.88 3.58
CA GLU A 464 -4.92 -22.22 4.18
C GLU A 464 -5.68 -22.18 5.52
N GLU A 465 -6.69 -23.05 5.67
CA GLU A 465 -7.58 -23.01 6.83
C GLU A 465 -6.91 -23.52 8.11
N SER A 466 -5.97 -24.46 7.99
CA SER A 466 -5.30 -25.08 9.12
C SER A 466 -4.19 -24.24 9.74
N GLN A 467 -3.77 -23.13 9.10
CA GLN A 467 -2.73 -22.25 9.65
C GLN A 467 -3.21 -21.35 10.81
N PRO A 468 -2.29 -20.83 11.63
CA PRO A 468 -2.64 -19.83 12.64
C PRO A 468 -3.20 -18.56 11.98
N PRO A 469 -4.27 -17.94 12.51
CA PRO A 469 -4.75 -16.66 12.00
C PRO A 469 -3.62 -15.62 11.95
N HIS A 470 -3.44 -15.01 10.80
CA HIS A 470 -2.42 -13.97 10.59
C HIS A 470 -2.81 -12.60 11.18
N LEU A 471 -4.00 -12.51 11.74
CA LEU A 471 -4.53 -11.33 12.44
C LEU A 471 -4.42 -11.59 13.95
N LYS A 472 -3.32 -11.11 14.55
CA LYS A 472 -2.98 -11.38 15.95
C LYS A 472 -3.63 -10.36 16.85
N LEU A 473 -4.29 -10.81 17.93
CA LEU A 473 -4.76 -9.96 19.02
C LEU A 473 -3.73 -9.94 20.15
N ALA A 474 -3.41 -8.77 20.66
CA ALA A 474 -2.58 -8.64 21.86
C ALA A 474 -3.36 -9.13 23.11
N ASP A 475 -4.66 -8.82 23.18
CA ASP A 475 -5.59 -9.33 24.18
C ASP A 475 -6.96 -9.63 23.55
N ASN A 476 -7.41 -10.88 23.67
CA ASN A 476 -8.69 -11.35 23.11
C ASN A 476 -9.92 -10.71 23.77
N LYS A 477 -9.80 -10.05 24.93
CA LYS A 477 -10.90 -9.41 25.65
C LYS A 477 -11.14 -7.96 25.21
N ILE A 478 -10.15 -7.29 24.64
CA ILE A 478 -10.24 -5.88 24.23
C ILE A 478 -11.39 -5.62 23.27
N PRO A 479 -11.63 -6.43 22.21
CA PRO A 479 -12.69 -6.15 21.26
C PRO A 479 -14.08 -6.06 21.91
N THR A 480 -14.40 -6.97 22.83
CA THR A 480 -15.72 -7.02 23.47
C THR A 480 -15.83 -6.15 24.72
N ASN A 481 -14.75 -6.05 25.53
CA ASN A 481 -14.81 -5.38 26.83
C ASN A 481 -14.39 -3.91 26.77
N PHE A 482 -13.67 -3.50 25.73
CA PHE A 482 -13.18 -2.12 25.59
C PHE A 482 -13.66 -1.48 24.28
N ASN A 483 -13.36 -2.08 23.09
CA ASN A 483 -13.70 -1.48 21.82
C ASN A 483 -15.22 -1.42 21.59
N LEU A 484 -15.95 -2.48 21.91
CA LEU A 484 -17.38 -2.54 21.69
C LEU A 484 -18.14 -1.46 22.50
N PRO A 485 -17.97 -1.32 23.83
CA PRO A 485 -18.68 -0.30 24.60
C PRO A 485 -18.24 1.14 24.29
N ASN A 486 -16.95 1.37 23.97
CA ASN A 486 -16.43 2.72 23.77
C ASN A 486 -16.48 3.18 22.31
N TYR A 487 -16.29 2.28 21.34
CA TYR A 487 -16.16 2.61 19.91
C TYR A 487 -17.14 1.83 19.02
N SER A 488 -18.09 1.07 19.61
CA SER A 488 -19.03 0.20 18.87
C SER A 488 -18.32 -0.83 17.99
N GLU A 489 -17.16 -1.34 18.42
CA GLU A 489 -16.22 -2.21 17.70
C GLU A 489 -16.09 -1.84 16.20
N PRO A 490 -15.24 -0.87 15.88
CA PRO A 490 -15.18 -0.30 14.53
C PRO A 490 -14.56 -1.23 13.50
N ALA A 491 -13.91 -2.34 13.91
CA ALA A 491 -13.36 -3.34 12.99
C ALA A 491 -14.41 -3.92 12.05
N GLN A 492 -15.66 -4.03 12.52
CA GLN A 492 -16.79 -4.46 11.71
C GLN A 492 -17.06 -3.56 10.50
N ARG A 493 -16.62 -2.29 10.55
CA ARG A 493 -16.86 -1.25 9.53
C ARG A 493 -15.61 -0.85 8.77
N TYR A 494 -14.46 -0.64 9.45
CA TYR A 494 -13.26 -0.26 8.71
C TYR A 494 -12.66 -1.41 7.87
N CYS A 495 -12.99 -2.67 8.18
CA CYS A 495 -12.53 -3.79 7.37
C CYS A 495 -13.31 -3.84 6.03
N PRO A 496 -12.64 -3.73 4.87
CA PRO A 496 -13.29 -3.74 3.57
C PRO A 496 -13.65 -5.16 3.09
N ALA A 497 -13.31 -6.19 3.88
CA ALA A 497 -13.42 -7.59 3.49
C ALA A 497 -14.34 -8.44 4.40
N GLY A 498 -14.98 -7.85 5.43
CA GLY A 498 -15.88 -8.61 6.31
C GLY A 498 -15.19 -9.64 7.20
N VAL A 499 -13.98 -9.32 7.63
CA VAL A 499 -13.19 -10.22 8.48
C VAL A 499 -13.69 -10.24 9.92
N TYR A 500 -14.17 -9.12 10.43
CA TYR A 500 -14.50 -8.95 11.85
C TYR A 500 -16.00 -8.85 12.08
N GLU A 501 -16.49 -9.60 13.06
CA GLU A 501 -17.90 -9.62 13.47
C GLU A 501 -18.02 -9.70 14.99
N ILE A 502 -19.05 -9.04 15.54
CA ILE A 502 -19.55 -9.30 16.88
C ILE A 502 -20.78 -10.20 16.76
N VAL A 503 -20.67 -11.40 17.29
CA VAL A 503 -21.78 -12.37 17.33
C VAL A 503 -22.31 -12.43 18.76
N LYS A 504 -23.65 -12.35 18.91
CA LYS A 504 -24.31 -12.57 20.19
C LYS A 504 -24.49 -14.07 20.39
N GLU A 505 -23.88 -14.60 21.44
CA GLU A 505 -24.07 -16.00 21.88
C GLU A 505 -24.63 -15.95 23.31
N ASP A 506 -25.88 -16.40 23.48
CA ASP A 506 -26.63 -16.31 24.73
C ASP A 506 -26.59 -14.88 25.32
N ASP A 507 -25.96 -14.71 26.49
CA ASP A 507 -25.82 -13.40 27.18
C ASP A 507 -24.46 -12.71 26.93
N ALA A 508 -23.61 -13.28 26.07
CA ALA A 508 -22.26 -12.74 25.83
C ALA A 508 -22.05 -12.32 24.37
N ASN A 509 -21.18 -11.31 24.18
CA ASN A 509 -20.71 -10.92 22.85
C ASN A 509 -19.38 -11.64 22.56
N ARG A 510 -19.28 -12.29 21.39
CA ARG A 510 -18.05 -12.90 20.92
C ARG A 510 -17.52 -12.15 19.70
N PHE A 511 -16.22 -11.84 19.71
CA PHE A 511 -15.52 -11.29 18.56
C PHE A 511 -15.01 -12.43 17.65
N VAL A 512 -15.43 -12.42 16.41
CA VAL A 512 -15.09 -13.45 15.42
C VAL A 512 -14.18 -12.86 14.36
N ILE A 513 -13.16 -13.62 13.98
CA ILE A 513 -12.20 -13.26 12.93
C ILE A 513 -12.29 -14.27 11.79
N ASN A 514 -13.00 -13.89 10.73
CA ASN A 514 -13.13 -14.67 9.48
C ASN A 514 -11.91 -14.40 8.59
N PHE A 515 -10.73 -14.88 8.99
CA PHE A 515 -9.46 -14.51 8.37
C PHE A 515 -9.34 -14.95 6.90
N GLN A 516 -10.11 -15.94 6.46
CA GLN A 516 -10.18 -16.39 5.07
C GLN A 516 -10.61 -15.28 4.11
N ASN A 517 -11.41 -14.31 4.59
CA ASN A 517 -11.86 -13.16 3.80
C ASN A 517 -10.78 -12.07 3.66
N CYS A 518 -9.65 -12.20 4.35
CA CYS A 518 -8.66 -11.12 4.43
C CYS A 518 -8.00 -10.85 3.07
N VAL A 519 -8.08 -9.61 2.59
CA VAL A 519 -7.42 -9.14 1.35
C VAL A 519 -6.08 -8.46 1.62
N HIS A 520 -5.48 -8.68 2.78
CA HIS A 520 -4.19 -8.12 3.20
C HIS A 520 -4.09 -6.58 3.12
N CYS A 521 -5.21 -5.87 3.29
CA CYS A 521 -5.24 -4.41 3.22
C CYS A 521 -4.54 -3.70 4.38
N LYS A 522 -4.39 -4.38 5.54
CA LYS A 522 -3.72 -3.91 6.76
C LYS A 522 -4.42 -2.73 7.46
N THR A 523 -5.67 -2.44 7.12
CA THR A 523 -6.43 -1.35 7.76
C THR A 523 -6.62 -1.59 9.25
N CYS A 524 -6.80 -2.82 9.68
CA CYS A 524 -6.96 -3.20 11.10
C CYS A 524 -5.69 -2.88 11.92
N ASP A 525 -4.53 -3.19 11.41
CA ASP A 525 -3.21 -2.89 11.99
C ASP A 525 -2.91 -1.36 12.07
N ILE A 526 -3.75 -0.54 11.42
CA ILE A 526 -3.57 0.93 11.36
C ILE A 526 -4.65 1.66 12.15
N LYS A 527 -5.90 1.19 12.08
CA LYS A 527 -7.08 1.97 12.49
C LYS A 527 -7.70 1.49 13.80
N ASP A 528 -7.32 0.33 14.31
CA ASP A 528 -7.83 -0.15 15.58
C ASP A 528 -7.53 0.84 16.72
N PRO A 529 -8.55 1.43 17.39
CA PRO A 529 -8.33 2.48 18.38
C PRO A 529 -7.53 2.03 19.60
N SER A 530 -7.54 0.74 19.91
CA SER A 530 -6.77 0.13 20.99
C SER A 530 -5.40 -0.39 20.55
N GLU A 531 -5.09 -0.33 19.23
CA GLU A 531 -3.88 -0.90 18.62
C GLU A 531 -3.68 -2.39 18.96
N ASN A 532 -4.79 -3.10 19.23
CA ASN A 532 -4.81 -4.50 19.66
C ASN A 532 -4.56 -5.50 18.52
N ILE A 533 -4.86 -5.09 17.27
CA ILE A 533 -4.79 -5.99 16.10
C ILE A 533 -3.46 -5.77 15.38
N THR A 534 -2.67 -6.83 15.26
CA THR A 534 -1.44 -6.84 14.47
C THR A 534 -1.60 -7.80 13.28
N TRP A 535 -1.38 -7.28 12.08
CA TRP A 535 -1.28 -8.12 10.88
C TRP A 535 0.12 -8.74 10.80
N ALA A 536 0.21 -10.06 10.72
CA ALA A 536 1.44 -10.81 10.46
C ALA A 536 1.39 -11.44 9.06
N THR A 537 2.52 -11.84 8.51
CA THR A 537 2.56 -12.52 7.21
C THR A 537 1.99 -13.94 7.38
N PRO A 538 0.96 -14.36 6.59
CA PRO A 538 0.50 -15.75 6.55
C PRO A 538 1.49 -16.65 5.80
N GLN A 539 1.18 -17.93 5.67
CA GLN A 539 1.94 -18.84 4.81
C GLN A 539 2.07 -18.30 3.38
N GLY A 540 3.10 -18.71 2.69
CA GLY A 540 3.35 -18.32 1.31
C GLY A 540 2.29 -18.85 0.35
N GLY A 541 1.99 -18.09 -0.69
CA GLY A 541 0.92 -18.40 -1.65
C GLY A 541 -0.46 -17.87 -1.28
N ASP A 542 -0.67 -17.54 -0.01
CA ASP A 542 -1.96 -17.08 0.51
C ASP A 542 -2.27 -15.61 0.24
N GLY A 543 -3.57 -15.30 0.27
CA GLY A 543 -4.11 -13.94 0.12
C GLY A 543 -4.83 -13.72 -1.21
N PRO A 544 -5.05 -12.45 -1.59
CA PRO A 544 -5.74 -12.13 -2.83
C PRO A 544 -4.87 -12.44 -4.05
N ASN A 545 -5.54 -12.77 -5.16
CA ASN A 545 -4.90 -12.83 -6.48
C ASN A 545 -5.64 -11.88 -7.43
N TYR A 546 -5.13 -10.67 -7.56
CA TYR A 546 -5.81 -9.63 -8.32
C TYR A 546 -5.53 -9.74 -9.83
N PRO A 547 -6.55 -10.05 -10.65
CA PRO A 547 -6.38 -10.06 -12.08
C PRO A 547 -6.38 -8.62 -12.61
N ASN A 548 -5.38 -8.24 -13.36
CA ASN A 548 -5.30 -6.97 -14.10
C ASN A 548 -5.49 -5.69 -13.25
N MET A 549 -5.09 -5.72 -11.96
CA MET A 549 -5.18 -4.57 -11.06
C MET A 549 -3.87 -3.80 -10.89
#